data_01c219a7ba722ca7e2f7bb915daabb3b
#
_entry.id   01c219a7ba722ca7e2f7bb915daabb3b
#
_cell.length_a   1.000
_cell.length_b   1.000
_cell.length_c   1.000
_cell.angle_alpha   90.00
_cell.angle_beta   90.00
_cell.angle_gamma   90.00
#
_symmetry.space_group_name_H-M   'P 1'
#
loop_
_entity.id
_entity.type
_entity.pdbx_description
1 polymer ?
#
loop_
_entity_poly.entity_id
_entity_poly.type
_entity_poly.pdbx_seq_one_letter_code
_entity_poly.pdbx_strand_id
1 'polypeptide(L)'
;MARIAGVDLPRDKKISIALAYVYGIGRPMAKKILAGIVNQVSPDTRVKDLTEDQIGLINTTIQKEYKVEGELRREITAHLKRYVEINSYRGYRHRRNLPVRGQRTRTNGRTRRGRRRTVGSSGKAAAAGAKA
;
A
#
# COMPACT_ATOMS: atom_id res chain seq x y z
N MET A 1 -11.23 3.27 19.12
CA MET A 1 -10.03 2.91 18.32
C MET A 1 -9.61 4.14 17.54
N ALA A 2 -8.33 4.49 17.56
CA ALA A 2 -7.85 5.62 16.77
C ALA A 2 -7.89 5.26 15.28
N ARG A 3 -8.68 6.01 14.52
CA ARG A 3 -8.86 5.82 13.07
C ARG A 3 -8.29 7.02 12.33
N ILE A 4 -7.30 6.77 11.46
CA ILE A 4 -6.63 7.81 10.69
C ILE A 4 -6.74 7.46 9.20
N ALA A 5 -7.18 8.42 8.39
CA ALA A 5 -7.44 8.25 6.95
C ALA A 5 -8.32 7.02 6.63
N GLY A 6 -9.24 6.66 7.52
CA GLY A 6 -10.10 5.49 7.36
C GLY A 6 -9.49 4.16 7.79
N VAL A 7 -8.24 4.14 8.26
CA VAL A 7 -7.53 2.92 8.70
C VAL A 7 -7.44 2.87 10.23
N ASP A 8 -7.75 1.72 10.81
CA ASP A 8 -7.61 1.49 12.24
C ASP A 8 -6.14 1.22 12.59
N LEU A 9 -5.60 2.00 13.51
CA LEU A 9 -4.19 1.90 13.91
C LEU A 9 -4.01 0.94 15.11
N PRO A 10 -2.89 0.20 15.14
CA PRO A 10 -2.54 -0.68 16.28
C PRO A 10 -2.28 0.15 17.53
N ARG A 11 -2.98 -0.17 18.64
CA ARG A 11 -3.00 0.60 19.88
C ARG A 11 -1.64 0.68 20.60
N ASP A 12 -0.87 -0.41 20.55
CA ASP A 12 0.38 -0.54 21.31
C ASP A 12 1.60 0.05 20.63
N LYS A 13 1.47 0.50 19.38
CA LYS A 13 2.56 1.09 18.60
C LYS A 13 2.69 2.59 18.86
N LYS A 14 3.93 3.11 18.77
CA LYS A 14 4.18 4.55 18.70
C LYS A 14 3.52 5.13 17.45
N ILE A 15 3.02 6.36 17.53
CA ILE A 15 2.33 7.00 16.40
C ILE A 15 3.21 7.12 15.17
N SER A 16 4.52 7.36 15.34
CA SER A 16 5.50 7.41 14.25
C SER A 16 5.62 6.10 13.46
N ILE A 17 5.33 4.96 14.09
CA ILE A 17 5.33 3.64 13.46
C ILE A 17 3.91 3.30 12.96
N ALA A 18 2.90 3.65 13.74
CA ALA A 18 1.51 3.34 13.41
C ALA A 18 1.03 4.03 12.13
N LEU A 19 1.46 5.26 11.87
CA LEU A 19 1.14 5.97 10.62
C LEU A 19 1.62 5.23 9.36
N ALA A 20 2.66 4.41 9.45
CA ALA A 20 3.14 3.62 8.31
C ALA A 20 2.20 2.46 7.91
N TYR A 21 1.14 2.18 8.66
CA TYR A 21 0.09 1.25 8.27
C TYR A 21 -0.89 1.86 7.26
N VAL A 22 -0.92 3.20 7.16
CA VAL A 22 -1.72 3.90 6.14
C VAL A 22 -1.02 3.79 4.78
N TYR A 23 -1.73 3.32 3.77
CA TYR A 23 -1.18 3.19 2.42
C TYR A 23 -0.82 4.57 1.84
N GLY A 24 0.44 4.72 1.46
CA GLY A 24 1.01 6.00 0.98
C GLY A 24 1.89 6.70 2.01
N ILE A 25 1.83 6.31 3.29
CA ILE A 25 2.66 6.87 4.34
C ILE A 25 3.74 5.86 4.74
N GLY A 26 4.99 6.16 4.43
CA GLY A 26 6.14 5.40 4.92
C GLY A 26 6.74 6.04 6.19
N ARG A 27 7.70 5.37 6.83
CA ARG A 27 8.38 5.90 8.02
C ARG A 27 8.96 7.32 7.85
N PRO A 28 9.62 7.66 6.73
CA PRO A 28 10.11 9.03 6.52
C PRO A 28 8.98 10.05 6.42
N MET A 29 7.88 9.69 5.76
CA MET A 29 6.72 10.56 5.63
C MET A 29 6.01 10.77 6.97
N ALA A 30 5.84 9.70 7.76
CA ALA A 30 5.28 9.78 9.11
C ALA A 30 6.08 10.75 10.00
N LYS A 31 7.42 10.70 9.93
CA LYS A 31 8.28 11.66 10.66
C LYS A 31 8.07 13.09 10.19
N LYS A 32 7.91 13.34 8.87
CA LYS A 32 7.64 14.69 8.34
C LYS A 32 6.30 15.22 8.82
N ILE A 33 5.24 14.41 8.76
CA ILE A 33 3.90 14.77 9.24
C ILE A 33 3.96 15.15 10.72
N LEU A 34 4.59 14.33 11.55
CA LEU A 34 4.70 14.58 12.99
C LEU A 34 5.61 15.77 13.31
N ALA A 35 6.64 16.04 12.51
CA ALA A 35 7.50 17.22 12.69
C ALA A 35 6.71 18.52 12.48
N GLY A 36 5.72 18.53 11.57
CA GLY A 36 4.84 19.69 11.36
C GLY A 36 3.89 19.98 12.53
N ILE A 37 3.65 18.99 13.40
CA ILE A 37 2.72 19.08 14.54
C ILE A 37 3.36 18.72 15.88
N VAL A 38 4.70 18.76 15.96
CA VAL A 38 5.49 18.29 17.13
C VAL A 38 5.10 18.97 18.44
N ASN A 39 4.64 20.21 18.38
CA ASN A 39 4.19 20.97 19.54
C ASN A 39 2.92 20.41 20.20
N GLN A 40 2.15 19.61 19.46
CA GLN A 40 0.86 19.07 19.90
C GLN A 40 0.87 17.55 20.04
N VAL A 41 1.72 16.86 19.27
CA VAL A 41 1.81 15.39 19.28
C VAL A 41 3.27 14.96 19.27
N SER A 42 3.72 14.33 20.36
CA SER A 42 5.06 13.74 20.39
C SER A 42 5.12 12.46 19.52
N PRO A 43 6.16 12.28 18.70
CA PRO A 43 6.33 11.10 17.85
C PRO A 43 6.45 9.78 18.62
N ASP A 44 6.78 9.83 19.89
CA ASP A 44 6.95 8.67 20.77
C ASP A 44 5.67 8.26 21.48
N THR A 45 4.63 9.09 21.46
CA THR A 45 3.33 8.79 22.08
C THR A 45 2.72 7.52 21.44
N ARG A 46 2.15 6.66 22.28
CA ARG A 46 1.44 5.46 21.80
C ARG A 46 0.04 5.84 21.28
N VAL A 47 -0.45 5.09 20.31
CA VAL A 47 -1.77 5.33 19.69
C VAL A 47 -2.90 5.32 20.73
N LYS A 48 -2.81 4.50 21.78
CA LYS A 48 -3.80 4.43 22.87
C LYS A 48 -3.87 5.69 23.74
N ASP A 49 -2.78 6.44 23.81
CA ASP A 49 -2.62 7.62 24.69
C ASP A 49 -2.92 8.93 23.94
N LEU A 50 -3.35 8.84 22.67
CA LEU A 50 -3.72 10.00 21.84
C LEU A 50 -5.12 10.50 22.21
N THR A 51 -5.27 11.81 22.30
CA THR A 51 -6.57 12.47 22.46
C THR A 51 -7.31 12.56 21.11
N GLU A 52 -8.63 12.75 21.14
CA GLU A 52 -9.42 12.90 19.91
C GLU A 52 -9.01 14.13 19.10
N ASP A 53 -8.67 15.23 19.77
CA ASP A 53 -8.18 16.46 19.14
C ASP A 53 -6.87 16.22 18.37
N GLN A 54 -5.95 15.45 18.95
CA GLN A 54 -4.69 15.07 18.30
C GLN A 54 -4.91 14.19 17.07
N ILE A 55 -5.86 13.26 17.15
CA ILE A 55 -6.26 12.41 16.00
C ILE A 55 -6.87 13.28 14.90
N GLY A 56 -7.75 14.23 15.27
CA GLY A 56 -8.36 15.19 14.35
C GLY A 56 -7.31 16.04 13.63
N LEU A 57 -6.31 16.52 14.36
CA LEU A 57 -5.21 17.32 13.81
C LEU A 57 -4.39 16.52 12.80
N ILE A 58 -4.00 15.28 13.15
CA ILE A 58 -3.26 14.40 12.23
C ILE A 58 -4.07 14.15 10.96
N ASN A 59 -5.37 13.84 11.09
CA ASN A 59 -6.27 13.64 9.95
C ASN A 59 -6.33 14.85 9.05
N THR A 60 -6.50 16.03 9.62
CA THR A 60 -6.58 17.31 8.87
C THR A 60 -5.28 17.58 8.11
N THR A 61 -4.13 17.37 8.75
CA THR A 61 -2.82 17.53 8.11
C THR A 61 -2.62 16.58 6.96
N ILE A 62 -2.98 15.29 7.15
CA ILE A 62 -2.87 14.28 6.09
C ILE A 62 -3.78 14.63 4.91
N GLN A 63 -5.03 15.00 5.15
CA GLN A 63 -5.99 15.33 4.10
C GLN A 63 -5.59 16.57 3.28
N LYS A 64 -4.96 17.57 3.93
CA LYS A 64 -4.54 18.80 3.24
C LYS A 64 -3.29 18.61 2.37
N GLU A 65 -2.33 17.83 2.81
CA GLU A 65 -1.00 17.79 2.22
C GLU A 65 -0.68 16.49 1.47
N TYR A 66 -1.38 15.41 1.78
CA TYR A 66 -0.99 14.08 1.29
C TYR A 66 -2.16 13.32 0.67
N LYS A 67 -1.90 12.71 -0.48
CA LYS A 67 -2.81 11.75 -1.09
C LYS A 67 -2.52 10.38 -0.52
N VAL A 68 -3.51 9.77 0.12
CA VAL A 68 -3.35 8.47 0.79
C VAL A 68 -4.50 7.52 0.43
N GLU A 69 -4.32 6.25 0.77
CA GLU A 69 -5.33 5.19 0.68
C GLU A 69 -6.08 5.13 -0.66
N GLY A 70 -7.38 5.34 -0.63
CA GLY A 70 -8.26 5.19 -1.79
C GLY A 70 -7.95 6.17 -2.92
N GLU A 71 -7.57 7.40 -2.61
CA GLU A 71 -7.21 8.41 -3.60
C GLU A 71 -5.91 8.04 -4.33
N LEU A 72 -4.88 7.66 -3.58
CA LEU A 72 -3.60 7.22 -4.15
C LEU A 72 -3.76 5.93 -4.97
N ARG A 73 -4.58 4.98 -4.52
CA ARG A 73 -4.85 3.74 -5.28
C ARG A 73 -5.55 4.03 -6.60
N ARG A 74 -6.52 4.96 -6.60
CA ARG A 74 -7.20 5.40 -7.83
C ARG A 74 -6.24 6.06 -8.81
N GLU A 75 -5.36 6.95 -8.32
CA GLU A 75 -4.35 7.61 -9.14
C GLU A 75 -3.38 6.60 -9.79
N ILE A 76 -2.85 5.66 -9.01
CA ILE A 76 -1.97 4.60 -9.53
C ILE A 76 -2.69 3.74 -10.57
N THR A 77 -3.94 3.36 -10.30
CA THR A 77 -4.75 2.57 -11.25
C THR A 77 -5.01 3.34 -12.54
N ALA A 78 -5.31 4.64 -12.45
CA ALA A 78 -5.49 5.50 -13.62
C ALA A 78 -4.20 5.61 -14.46
N HIS A 79 -3.04 5.75 -13.81
CA HIS A 79 -1.75 5.74 -14.50
C HIS A 79 -1.49 4.42 -15.23
N LEU A 80 -1.77 3.28 -14.60
CA LEU A 80 -1.61 1.97 -15.23
C LEU A 80 -2.57 1.78 -16.41
N LYS A 81 -3.84 2.20 -16.25
CA LYS A 81 -4.84 2.18 -17.31
C LYS A 81 -4.39 3.02 -18.51
N ARG A 82 -3.89 4.21 -18.26
CA ARG A 82 -3.34 5.08 -19.33
C ARG A 82 -2.22 4.39 -20.11
N TYR A 83 -1.26 3.70 -19.43
CA TYR A 83 -0.21 2.96 -20.15
C TYR A 83 -0.75 1.87 -21.07
N VAL A 84 -1.84 1.22 -20.67
CA VAL A 84 -2.51 0.18 -21.47
C VAL A 84 -3.25 0.80 -22.65
N GLU A 85 -3.96 1.91 -22.45
CA GLU A 85 -4.75 2.60 -23.48
C GLU A 85 -3.89 3.15 -24.62
N ILE A 86 -2.75 3.78 -24.28
CA ILE A 86 -1.80 4.27 -25.30
C ILE A 86 -0.97 3.16 -25.96
N ASN A 87 -1.26 1.87 -25.66
CA ASN A 87 -0.55 0.69 -26.17
C ASN A 87 0.97 0.75 -26.01
N SER A 88 1.47 1.36 -24.94
CA SER A 88 2.90 1.43 -24.66
C SER A 88 3.48 0.03 -24.34
N TYR A 89 4.78 -0.17 -24.56
CA TYR A 89 5.48 -1.39 -24.15
C TYR A 89 5.25 -1.72 -22.66
N ARG A 90 5.27 -0.71 -21.79
CA ARG A 90 4.97 -0.87 -20.36
C ARG A 90 3.53 -1.36 -20.13
N GLY A 91 2.56 -0.78 -20.82
CA GLY A 91 1.14 -1.19 -20.74
C GLY A 91 0.94 -2.63 -21.18
N TYR A 92 1.56 -3.03 -22.30
CA TYR A 92 1.56 -4.42 -22.76
C TYR A 92 2.12 -5.38 -21.70
N ARG A 93 3.25 -5.02 -21.05
CA ARG A 93 3.84 -5.84 -19.98
C ARG A 93 2.94 -5.93 -18.75
N HIS A 94 2.30 -4.81 -18.34
CA HIS A 94 1.33 -4.80 -17.24
C HIS A 94 0.13 -5.70 -17.53
N ARG A 95 -0.46 -5.60 -18.74
CA ARG A 95 -1.61 -6.41 -19.16
C ARG A 95 -1.32 -7.91 -19.13
N ARG A 96 -0.10 -8.32 -19.45
CA ARG A 96 0.34 -9.73 -19.44
C ARG A 96 0.94 -10.21 -18.14
N ASN A 97 0.91 -9.41 -17.08
CA ASN A 97 1.55 -9.72 -15.80
C ASN A 97 3.03 -10.12 -15.93
N LEU A 98 3.77 -9.41 -16.78
CA LEU A 98 5.19 -9.62 -17.02
C LEU A 98 6.03 -8.52 -16.35
N PRO A 99 7.31 -8.79 -16.03
CA PRO A 99 8.23 -7.77 -15.55
C PRO A 99 8.32 -6.61 -16.54
N VAL A 100 8.30 -5.36 -16.03
CA VAL A 100 8.21 -4.14 -16.84
C VAL A 100 9.56 -3.47 -17.05
N ARG A 101 10.57 -3.80 -16.22
CA ARG A 101 11.88 -3.16 -16.17
C ARG A 101 12.98 -3.94 -16.91
N GLY A 102 12.65 -4.67 -17.95
CA GLY A 102 13.63 -5.39 -18.78
C GLY A 102 14.25 -6.65 -18.16
N GLN A 103 13.69 -7.15 -17.03
CA GLN A 103 14.20 -8.36 -16.40
C GLN A 103 14.02 -9.58 -17.33
N ARG A 104 14.99 -10.49 -17.29
CA ARG A 104 14.94 -11.75 -18.02
C ARG A 104 13.76 -12.61 -17.58
N THR A 105 12.98 -13.12 -18.52
CA THR A 105 11.76 -13.89 -18.25
C THR A 105 11.89 -15.40 -18.56
N ARG A 106 12.98 -15.83 -19.18
CA ARG A 106 13.19 -17.25 -19.48
C ARG A 106 13.26 -18.11 -18.20
N THR A 107 14.03 -17.66 -17.22
CA THR A 107 14.24 -18.37 -15.94
C THR A 107 13.56 -17.68 -14.76
N ASN A 108 13.51 -16.36 -14.75
CA ASN A 108 13.09 -15.50 -13.63
C ASN A 108 11.73 -14.84 -13.89
N GLY A 109 11.40 -13.82 -13.09
CA GLY A 109 10.13 -13.10 -13.18
C GLY A 109 8.96 -13.82 -12.48
N ARG A 110 9.26 -14.73 -11.55
CA ARG A 110 8.25 -15.55 -10.85
C ARG A 110 7.29 -14.75 -10.00
N THR A 111 7.74 -13.68 -9.38
CA THR A 111 6.90 -12.78 -8.58
C THR A 111 5.69 -12.24 -9.37
N ARG A 112 5.90 -11.89 -10.64
CA ARG A 112 4.83 -11.39 -11.53
C ARG A 112 4.08 -12.50 -12.24
N ARG A 113 4.76 -13.58 -12.64
CA ARG A 113 4.20 -14.71 -13.41
C ARG A 113 3.57 -15.80 -12.55
N GLY A 114 3.77 -15.77 -11.25
CA GLY A 114 3.36 -16.84 -10.34
C GLY A 114 4.26 -18.08 -10.40
N ARG A 115 3.87 -19.11 -9.68
CA ARG A 115 4.61 -20.39 -9.62
C ARG A 115 4.68 -21.05 -11.01
N ARG A 116 5.73 -21.85 -11.23
CA ARG A 116 5.84 -22.65 -12.44
C ARG A 116 4.68 -23.66 -12.48
N ARG A 117 3.98 -23.72 -13.59
CA ARG A 117 2.97 -24.76 -13.85
C ARG A 117 3.63 -25.83 -14.71
N THR A 118 3.66 -27.06 -14.23
CA THR A 118 4.08 -28.23 -15.00
C THR A 118 2.87 -28.82 -15.71
N VAL A 119 3.08 -29.47 -16.84
CA VAL A 119 2.03 -30.24 -17.54
C VAL A 119 1.53 -31.33 -16.58
N GLY A 120 0.21 -31.39 -16.32
CA GLY A 120 -0.41 -32.32 -15.37
C GLY A 120 -0.67 -31.76 -13.95
N SER A 121 -0.19 -30.55 -13.59
CA SER A 121 -0.45 -29.99 -12.25
C SER A 121 -1.83 -29.30 -12.13
N SER A 122 -2.53 -29.08 -13.24
CA SER A 122 -3.84 -28.41 -13.27
C SER A 122 -4.97 -29.22 -12.60
N GLY A 123 -4.86 -30.55 -12.54
CA GLY A 123 -5.86 -31.41 -11.90
C GLY A 123 -5.79 -31.46 -10.36
N LYS A 124 -4.61 -31.24 -9.76
CA LYS A 124 -4.44 -31.30 -8.29
C LYS A 124 -4.84 -30.03 -7.55
N ALA A 125 -4.76 -28.87 -8.20
CA ALA A 125 -5.12 -27.59 -7.57
C ALA A 125 -6.65 -27.42 -7.45
N ALA A 126 -7.44 -27.99 -8.37
CA ALA A 126 -8.90 -27.94 -8.30
C ALA A 126 -9.47 -28.84 -7.18
N ALA A 127 -8.81 -29.96 -6.87
CA ALA A 127 -9.24 -30.88 -5.81
C ALA A 127 -8.93 -30.39 -4.38
N ALA A 128 -7.93 -29.49 -4.20
CA ALA A 128 -7.58 -28.95 -2.89
C ALA A 128 -8.47 -27.76 -2.48
N GLY A 129 -9.11 -27.07 -3.42
CA GLY A 129 -10.03 -25.95 -3.16
C GLY A 129 -11.48 -26.37 -2.88
N ALA A 130 -11.82 -27.67 -3.05
CA ALA A 130 -13.17 -28.20 -2.82
C ALA A 130 -13.37 -28.84 -1.41
N LYS A 131 -12.39 -28.71 -0.52
CA LYS A 131 -12.45 -29.19 0.87
C LYS A 131 -12.17 -28.04 1.85
N ALA A 132 -13.03 -27.01 1.87
CA ALA A 132 -13.15 -26.04 2.96
C ALA A 132 -14.59 -25.54 3.00
#